data_a6ab178f36f1330d32d8a4a426c742e4
#
_entry.id   a6ab178f36f1330d32d8a4a426c742e4
#
_cell.length_a   1.000
_cell.length_b   1.000
_cell.length_c   1.000
_cell.angle_alpha   90.00
_cell.angle_beta   90.00
_cell.angle_gamma   90.00
#
_symmetry.space_group_name_H-M   'P 1'
#
loop_
_entity.id
_entity.type
_entity.pdbx_description
1 polymer ?
#
loop_
_entity_poly.entity_id
_entity_poly.type
_entity_poly.pdbx_seq_one_letter_code
_entity_poly.pdbx_strand_id
1 'polypeptide(L)'
;MPRHIVCLTFDFDALSLPIAKGTITPTALSRGEFGLVGVTRIRELLKAQRIQATFFVPGHTIETFPDAVAALVADGHEIAHHGWTHRRPADL
;
A
#
# COMPACT_ATOMS: atom_id res chain seq x y z
N MET A 1 28.52 21.16 -2.55
CA MET A 1 27.89 20.40 -3.63
C MET A 1 26.39 20.36 -3.43
N PRO A 2 25.64 20.75 -4.43
CA PRO A 2 24.17 20.61 -4.31
C PRO A 2 23.81 19.14 -4.19
N ARG A 3 22.90 18.83 -3.24
CA ARG A 3 22.31 17.51 -3.09
C ARG A 3 20.86 17.58 -3.47
N HIS A 4 20.45 16.61 -4.23
CA HIS A 4 19.03 16.45 -4.55
C HIS A 4 18.50 15.29 -3.71
N ILE A 5 17.43 15.57 -2.96
CA ILE A 5 16.75 14.55 -2.16
C ILE A 5 15.49 14.18 -2.91
N VAL A 6 15.33 12.91 -3.20
CA VAL A 6 14.13 12.37 -3.86
C VAL A 6 13.47 11.40 -2.90
N CYS A 7 12.17 11.61 -2.65
CA CYS A 7 11.38 10.71 -1.85
C CYS A 7 10.41 9.96 -2.78
N LEU A 8 10.44 8.63 -2.71
CA LEU A 8 9.48 7.80 -3.43
C LEU A 8 8.38 7.37 -2.47
N THR A 9 7.15 7.56 -2.89
CA THR A 9 5.99 7.12 -2.12
C THR A 9 5.06 6.30 -3.00
N PHE A 10 4.39 5.34 -2.39
CA PHE A 10 3.43 4.47 -3.07
C PHE A 10 2.19 4.34 -2.22
N ASP A 11 1.04 4.27 -2.87
CA ASP A 11 -0.22 3.95 -2.22
C ASP A 11 -0.51 2.46 -2.45
N PHE A 12 -0.67 1.71 -1.37
CA PHE A 12 -1.05 0.31 -1.45
C PHE A 12 -2.51 0.18 -1.00
N ASP A 13 -3.41 0.45 -1.93
CA ASP A 13 -4.84 0.57 -1.66
C ASP A 13 -5.61 -0.74 -1.78
N ALA A 14 -5.17 -1.65 -2.64
CA ALA A 14 -5.91 -2.87 -3.00
C ALA A 14 -7.35 -2.52 -3.41
N LEU A 15 -8.36 -3.03 -2.73
CA LEU A 15 -9.77 -2.71 -3.02
C LEU A 15 -10.35 -1.64 -2.10
N SER A 16 -9.52 -0.98 -1.28
CA SER A 16 -10.04 -0.04 -0.28
C SER A 16 -10.89 1.09 -0.88
N LEU A 17 -10.45 1.69 -1.99
CA LEU A 17 -11.19 2.78 -2.62
C LEU A 17 -12.51 2.31 -3.25
N PRO A 18 -12.56 1.22 -4.04
CA PRO A 18 -13.83 0.70 -4.52
C PRO A 18 -14.79 0.31 -3.39
N ILE A 19 -14.28 -0.24 -2.29
CA ILE A 19 -15.10 -0.56 -1.12
C ILE A 19 -15.68 0.72 -0.51
N ALA A 20 -14.86 1.75 -0.31
CA ALA A 20 -15.29 3.03 0.24
C ALA A 20 -16.37 3.70 -0.62
N LYS A 21 -16.29 3.54 -1.95
CA LYS A 21 -17.29 4.07 -2.88
C LYS A 21 -18.52 3.18 -3.02
N GLY A 22 -18.55 2.00 -2.38
CA GLY A 22 -19.64 1.07 -2.49
C GLY A 22 -19.78 0.41 -3.85
N THR A 23 -18.75 0.47 -4.70
CA THR A 23 -18.82 -0.09 -6.06
C THR A 23 -18.59 -1.59 -6.10
N ILE A 24 -17.90 -2.14 -5.11
CA ILE A 24 -17.69 -3.58 -4.99
C ILE A 24 -17.74 -4.01 -3.53
N THR A 25 -17.99 -5.30 -3.31
CA THR A 25 -17.88 -5.95 -2.02
C THR A 25 -16.82 -7.05 -2.15
N PRO A 26 -15.81 -7.11 -1.25
CA PRO A 26 -14.81 -8.17 -1.32
C PRO A 26 -15.45 -9.53 -1.11
N THR A 27 -14.95 -10.53 -1.82
CA THR A 27 -15.36 -11.92 -1.67
C THR A 27 -14.15 -12.78 -1.35
N ALA A 28 -14.38 -14.05 -1.01
CA ALA A 28 -13.30 -15.00 -0.79
C ALA A 28 -12.43 -15.20 -2.05
N LEU A 29 -12.99 -14.94 -3.22
CA LEU A 29 -12.31 -15.10 -4.50
C LEU A 29 -11.67 -13.82 -5.02
N SER A 30 -12.06 -12.67 -4.48
CA SER A 30 -11.57 -11.37 -4.96
C SER A 30 -11.44 -10.41 -3.79
N ARG A 31 -10.24 -10.32 -3.23
CA ARG A 31 -9.91 -9.42 -2.12
C ARG A 31 -8.85 -8.40 -2.50
N GLY A 32 -8.62 -8.22 -3.80
CA GLY A 32 -7.62 -7.29 -4.29
C GLY A 32 -6.23 -7.90 -4.41
N GLU A 33 -6.15 -9.19 -4.68
CA GLU A 33 -4.88 -9.91 -4.81
C GLU A 33 -3.98 -9.35 -5.90
N PHE A 34 -4.53 -8.66 -6.89
CA PHE A 34 -3.72 -7.97 -7.89
C PHE A 34 -2.75 -6.97 -7.23
N GLY A 35 -3.15 -6.37 -6.09
CA GLY A 35 -2.28 -5.49 -5.33
C GLY A 35 -1.08 -6.22 -4.73
N LEU A 36 -1.23 -7.49 -4.37
CA LEU A 36 -0.11 -8.31 -3.89
C LEU A 36 0.94 -8.51 -4.97
N VAL A 37 0.52 -8.77 -6.20
CA VAL A 37 1.44 -8.91 -7.33
C VAL A 37 2.20 -7.60 -7.56
N GLY A 38 1.47 -6.48 -7.55
CA GLY A 38 2.06 -5.16 -7.74
C GLY A 38 3.06 -4.81 -6.65
N VAL A 39 2.70 -4.98 -5.38
CA VAL A 39 3.58 -4.64 -4.26
C VAL A 39 4.81 -5.55 -4.23
N THR A 40 4.66 -6.82 -4.58
CA THR A 40 5.79 -7.74 -4.64
C THR A 40 6.79 -7.30 -5.71
N ARG A 41 6.31 -6.91 -6.89
CA ARG A 41 7.18 -6.42 -7.97
C ARG A 41 7.88 -5.12 -7.59
N ILE A 42 7.18 -4.20 -6.94
CA ILE A 42 7.77 -2.94 -6.47
C ILE A 42 8.84 -3.23 -5.41
N ARG A 43 8.56 -4.14 -4.46
CA ARG A 43 9.54 -4.54 -3.44
C ARG A 43 10.82 -5.08 -4.08
N GLU A 44 10.70 -5.95 -5.07
CA GLU A 44 11.85 -6.53 -5.77
C GLU A 44 12.67 -5.45 -6.47
N LEU A 45 11.98 -4.50 -7.14
CA LEU A 45 12.65 -3.40 -7.83
C LEU A 45 13.38 -2.49 -6.84
N LEU A 46 12.74 -2.08 -5.75
CA LEU A 46 13.34 -1.22 -4.75
C LEU A 46 14.53 -1.89 -4.08
N LYS A 47 14.42 -3.19 -3.80
CA LYS A 47 15.52 -3.96 -3.21
C LYS A 47 16.71 -4.04 -4.16
N ALA A 48 16.47 -4.31 -5.44
CA ALA A 48 17.53 -4.36 -6.45
C ALA A 48 18.26 -3.02 -6.60
N GLN A 49 17.54 -1.91 -6.47
CA GLN A 49 18.09 -0.56 -6.57
C GLN A 49 18.57 0.00 -5.24
N ARG A 50 18.40 -0.74 -4.13
CA ARG A 50 18.74 -0.31 -2.76
C ARG A 50 18.08 0.99 -2.38
N ILE A 51 16.78 1.13 -2.71
CA ILE A 51 15.98 2.31 -2.41
C ILE A 51 14.99 1.96 -1.30
N GLN A 52 14.89 2.85 -0.31
CA GLN A 52 13.83 2.81 0.69
C GLN A 52 12.75 3.81 0.30
N ALA A 53 11.50 3.44 0.53
CA ALA A 53 10.34 4.25 0.14
C ALA A 53 9.35 4.33 1.30
N THR A 54 8.33 5.16 1.13
CA THR A 54 7.20 5.24 2.05
C THR A 54 5.97 4.67 1.37
N PHE A 55 5.29 3.76 2.04
CA PHE A 55 4.03 3.18 1.57
C PHE A 55 2.89 3.69 2.42
N PHE A 56 1.93 4.34 1.79
CA PHE A 56 0.68 4.75 2.42
C PHE A 56 -0.31 3.61 2.28
N VAL A 57 -0.71 3.01 3.40
CA VAL A 57 -1.50 1.79 3.39
C VAL A 57 -2.77 1.98 4.21
N PRO A 58 -3.97 1.86 3.60
CA PRO A 58 -5.21 1.90 4.35
C PRO A 58 -5.30 0.75 5.36
N GLY A 59 -5.95 0.99 6.49
CA GLY A 59 -6.11 -0.02 7.53
C GLY A 59 -6.76 -1.30 7.02
N HIS A 60 -7.75 -1.17 6.12
CA HIS A 60 -8.40 -2.31 5.50
C HIS A 60 -7.40 -3.19 4.74
N THR A 61 -6.46 -2.57 4.02
CA THR A 61 -5.42 -3.29 3.29
C THR A 61 -4.46 -4.00 4.24
N ILE A 62 -4.09 -3.36 5.35
CA ILE A 62 -3.24 -3.98 6.38
C ILE A 62 -3.93 -5.21 6.96
N GLU A 63 -5.21 -5.11 7.27
CA GLU A 63 -5.98 -6.22 7.83
C GLU A 63 -6.14 -7.36 6.83
N THR A 64 -6.32 -7.03 5.55
CA THR A 64 -6.52 -8.02 4.50
C THR A 64 -5.21 -8.73 4.13
N PHE A 65 -4.10 -7.99 4.09
CA PHE A 65 -2.79 -8.51 3.65
C PHE A 65 -1.69 -8.19 4.67
N PRO A 66 -1.80 -8.70 5.91
CA PRO A 66 -0.83 -8.36 6.95
C PRO A 66 0.59 -8.82 6.63
N ASP A 67 0.75 -9.95 5.94
CA ASP A 67 2.08 -10.47 5.61
C ASP A 67 2.78 -9.60 4.57
N ALA A 68 2.04 -9.06 3.60
CA ALA A 68 2.59 -8.16 2.61
C ALA A 68 3.09 -6.88 3.26
N VAL A 69 2.35 -6.33 4.20
CA VAL A 69 2.73 -5.11 4.93
C VAL A 69 3.93 -5.40 5.84
N ALA A 70 3.94 -6.53 6.54
CA ALA A 70 5.08 -6.94 7.36
C ALA A 70 6.35 -7.07 6.52
N ALA A 71 6.23 -7.56 5.29
CA ALA A 71 7.36 -7.67 4.38
C ALA A 71 7.92 -6.30 3.97
N LEU A 72 7.06 -5.31 3.77
CA LEU A 72 7.49 -3.93 3.50
C LEU A 72 8.28 -3.37 4.67
N VAL A 73 7.83 -3.60 5.90
CA VAL A 73 8.54 -3.16 7.10
C VAL A 73 9.89 -3.88 7.21
N ALA A 74 9.91 -5.19 6.96
CA ALA A 74 11.14 -5.97 7.01
C ALA A 74 12.17 -5.49 5.98
N ASP A 75 11.72 -4.98 4.83
CA ASP A 75 12.60 -4.41 3.81
C ASP A 75 13.10 -3.00 4.18
N GLY A 76 12.65 -2.44 5.29
CA GLY A 76 13.09 -1.12 5.77
C GLY A 76 12.28 0.04 5.21
N HIS A 77 11.13 -0.21 4.60
CA HIS A 77 10.25 0.87 4.13
C HIS A 77 9.41 1.44 5.27
N GLU A 78 9.07 2.72 5.14
CA GLU A 78 8.16 3.37 6.07
C GLU A 78 6.71 3.06 5.70
N ILE A 79 5.89 2.75 6.69
CA ILE A 79 4.44 2.58 6.51
C ILE A 79 3.75 3.80 7.10
N ALA A 80 2.93 4.47 6.30
CA ALA A 80 2.20 5.65 6.70
C ALA A 80 0.69 5.42 6.61
N HIS A 81 -0.05 6.23 7.35
CA HIS A 81 -1.51 6.13 7.42
C HIS A 81 -2.15 6.59 6.10
N HIS A 82 -3.25 5.93 5.72
CA HIS A 82 -4.01 6.26 4.51
C HIS A 82 -5.51 5.98 4.71
N GLY A 83 -6.02 6.26 5.93
CA GLY A 83 -7.39 5.95 6.29
C GLY A 83 -7.64 4.46 6.46
N TRP A 84 -8.91 4.10 6.69
CA TRP A 84 -9.28 2.69 6.80
C TRP A 84 -9.61 2.10 5.42
N THR A 85 -10.55 2.71 4.68
CA THR A 85 -10.99 2.26 3.35
C THR A 85 -10.83 3.35 2.30
N HIS A 86 -9.87 4.23 2.46
CA HIS A 86 -9.59 5.33 1.53
C HIS A 86 -10.75 6.34 1.42
N ARG A 87 -11.58 6.46 2.45
CA ARG A 87 -12.64 7.47 2.47
C ARG A 87 -12.06 8.83 2.79
N ARG A 88 -12.60 9.86 2.12
CA ARG A 88 -12.19 11.23 2.43
C ARG A 88 -12.63 11.58 3.85
N PRO A 89 -11.82 12.34 4.61
CA PRO A 89 -12.22 12.75 5.97
C PRO A 89 -13.56 13.48 5.98
N ALA A 90 -13.89 14.21 4.94
CA ALA A 90 -15.18 14.91 4.83
C ALA A 90 -16.39 13.97 4.72
N ASP A 91 -16.18 12.71 4.38
CA ASP A 91 -17.23 11.70 4.20
C ASP A 91 -17.44 10.83 5.45
N LEU A 92 -16.70 11.10 6.53
CA LEU A 92 -16.78 10.33 7.78
C LEU A 92 -17.77 10.94 8.76
#